data_7c4ddd8f1a01fddae74ca2ff24231db6
#
_entry.id   7c4ddd8f1a01fddae74ca2ff24231db6
#
_cell.length_a   1.000
_cell.length_b   1.000
_cell.length_c   1.000
_cell.angle_alpha   90.00
_cell.angle_beta   90.00
_cell.angle_gamma   90.00
#
_symmetry.space_group_name_H-M   'P 1'
#
loop_
_entity.id
_entity.type
_entity.pdbx_description
1 polymer ?
#
loop_
_entity_poly.entity_id
_entity_poly.type
_entity_poly.pdbx_seq_one_letter_code
_entity_poly.pdbx_strand_id
1 'polypeptide(L)'
;AAGDEGPLADSLRVALGAGKDATLRDAMRFAAARDPLAREYARGFEVTRELVRPALLVALSRADSVRGALVQAYLEILSEVPDLDVARRAGSREAEDVSRMAHGVLKAGGVHSRRGLEGVANLDGILRTDPRLTPSATEPPVIAAAFLVGLEYGPGSLSNRLRPATGYNRGR
;
A
#
# COMPACT_ATOMS: atom_id res chain seq x y z
N ALA A 1 -9.81 -22.58 19.35
CA ALA A 1 -9.96 -21.61 18.26
C ALA A 1 -8.78 -21.82 17.34
N ALA A 2 -8.96 -22.57 16.23
CA ALA A 2 -7.99 -22.62 15.15
C ALA A 2 -7.96 -21.20 14.55
N GLY A 3 -6.83 -20.52 14.66
CA GLY A 3 -6.63 -19.24 14.01
C GLY A 3 -6.83 -19.43 12.51
N ASP A 4 -7.48 -18.46 11.87
CA ASP A 4 -7.63 -18.38 10.41
C ASP A 4 -6.21 -18.25 9.83
N GLU A 5 -5.60 -19.41 9.59
CA GLU A 5 -4.31 -19.48 8.91
C GLU A 5 -4.58 -19.09 7.45
N GLY A 6 -4.18 -17.88 7.10
CA GLY A 6 -4.49 -17.29 5.81
C GLY A 6 -4.05 -18.13 4.59
N PRO A 7 -4.47 -17.73 3.38
CA PRO A 7 -4.27 -18.50 2.13
C PRO A 7 -2.82 -18.93 1.85
N LEU A 8 -1.85 -18.21 2.41
CA LEU A 8 -0.43 -18.54 2.28
C LEU A 8 -0.07 -19.81 3.06
N ALA A 9 -0.61 -20.01 4.27
CA ALA A 9 -0.34 -21.19 5.08
C ALA A 9 -0.88 -22.46 4.40
N ASP A 10 -2.09 -22.39 3.84
CA ASP A 10 -2.68 -23.50 3.07
C ASP A 10 -1.86 -23.81 1.82
N SER A 11 -1.39 -22.78 1.12
CA SER A 11 -0.55 -22.93 -0.08
C SER A 11 0.81 -23.53 0.25
N LEU A 12 1.40 -23.17 1.39
CA LEU A 12 2.63 -23.78 1.88
C LEU A 12 2.42 -25.25 2.25
N ARG A 13 1.29 -25.61 2.90
CA ARG A 13 0.96 -27.02 3.20
C ARG A 13 0.80 -27.84 1.93
N VAL A 14 0.08 -27.31 0.93
CA VAL A 14 -0.09 -27.98 -0.37
C VAL A 14 1.26 -28.14 -1.08
N ALA A 15 2.10 -27.09 -1.13
CA ALA A 15 3.41 -27.14 -1.74
C ALA A 15 4.35 -28.12 -1.00
N LEU A 16 4.34 -28.16 0.33
CA LEU A 16 5.11 -29.10 1.14
C LEU A 16 4.59 -30.55 0.99
N GLY A 17 3.28 -30.73 0.76
CA GLY A 17 2.66 -32.03 0.48
C GLY A 17 2.92 -32.55 -0.93
N ALA A 18 3.28 -31.71 -1.89
CA ALA A 18 3.51 -32.05 -3.30
C ALA A 18 4.88 -32.72 -3.57
N GLY A 19 5.75 -32.86 -2.56
CA GLY A 19 7.03 -33.54 -2.65
C GLY A 19 8.21 -32.73 -2.10
N LYS A 20 9.35 -33.42 -1.91
CA LYS A 20 10.56 -32.83 -1.31
C LYS A 20 11.23 -31.73 -2.14
N ASP A 21 10.78 -31.52 -3.38
CA ASP A 21 11.38 -30.58 -4.34
C ASP A 21 10.56 -29.28 -4.51
N ALA A 22 9.44 -29.11 -3.78
CA ALA A 22 8.64 -27.91 -3.85
C ALA A 22 9.36 -26.72 -3.23
N THR A 23 9.51 -25.65 -3.99
CA THR A 23 10.16 -24.42 -3.55
C THR A 23 9.17 -23.41 -2.97
N LEU A 24 9.65 -22.44 -2.17
CA LEU A 24 8.85 -21.29 -1.73
C LEU A 24 8.21 -20.55 -2.92
N ARG A 25 8.93 -20.46 -4.04
CA ARG A 25 8.42 -19.83 -5.28
C ARG A 25 7.20 -20.57 -5.83
N ASP A 26 7.17 -21.88 -5.75
CA ASP A 26 6.04 -22.68 -6.23
C ASP A 26 4.81 -22.48 -5.31
N ALA A 27 5.03 -22.41 -4.01
CA ALA A 27 3.98 -22.05 -3.05
C ALA A 27 3.40 -20.66 -3.33
N MET A 28 4.26 -19.65 -3.56
CA MET A 28 3.84 -18.29 -3.89
C MET A 28 3.06 -18.23 -5.21
N ARG A 29 3.48 -18.97 -6.24
CA ARG A 29 2.75 -19.07 -7.51
C ARG A 29 1.36 -19.69 -7.32
N PHE A 30 1.25 -20.71 -6.50
CA PHE A 30 -0.04 -21.35 -6.20
C PHE A 30 -0.97 -20.40 -5.44
N ALA A 31 -0.45 -19.62 -4.48
CA ALA A 31 -1.22 -18.66 -3.70
C ALA A 31 -1.57 -17.38 -4.47
N ALA A 32 -0.85 -17.05 -5.55
CA ALA A 32 -0.90 -15.74 -6.23
C ALA A 32 -2.29 -15.30 -6.72
N ALA A 33 -3.21 -16.24 -6.95
CA ALA A 33 -4.58 -15.94 -7.35
C ALA A 33 -5.44 -15.38 -6.18
N ARG A 34 -5.06 -15.68 -4.94
CA ARG A 34 -5.86 -15.40 -3.73
C ARG A 34 -5.15 -14.48 -2.73
N ASP A 35 -3.84 -14.35 -2.86
CA ASP A 35 -3.00 -13.59 -1.94
C ASP A 35 -2.17 -12.56 -2.71
N PRO A 36 -2.36 -11.24 -2.44
CA PRO A 36 -1.64 -10.18 -3.13
C PRO A 36 -0.13 -10.22 -2.87
N LEU A 37 0.29 -10.60 -1.66
CA LEU A 37 1.70 -10.70 -1.32
C LEU A 37 2.35 -11.86 -2.07
N ALA A 38 1.70 -13.02 -2.12
CA ALA A 38 2.17 -14.14 -2.91
C ALA A 38 2.24 -13.81 -4.40
N ARG A 39 1.30 -13.00 -4.92
CA ARG A 39 1.33 -12.48 -6.29
C ARG A 39 2.54 -11.60 -6.55
N GLU A 40 2.87 -10.69 -5.64
CA GLU A 40 4.07 -9.86 -5.73
C GLU A 40 5.33 -10.74 -5.82
N TYR A 41 5.50 -11.71 -4.92
CA TYR A 41 6.62 -12.65 -4.99
C TYR A 41 6.65 -13.47 -6.29
N ALA A 42 5.50 -13.97 -6.75
CA ALA A 42 5.40 -14.77 -7.96
C ALA A 42 5.74 -13.99 -9.24
N ARG A 43 5.43 -12.68 -9.25
CA ARG A 43 5.61 -11.76 -10.38
C ARG A 43 6.81 -10.82 -10.24
N GLY A 44 7.69 -11.04 -9.26
CA GLY A 44 8.89 -10.23 -9.06
C GLY A 44 8.57 -8.81 -8.63
N PHE A 45 7.58 -8.63 -7.77
CA PHE A 45 7.14 -7.34 -7.21
C PHE A 45 6.66 -6.35 -8.28
N GLU A 46 5.83 -6.84 -9.22
CA GLU A 46 5.32 -6.07 -10.35
C GLU A 46 4.56 -4.82 -9.92
N VAL A 47 3.56 -4.94 -9.02
CA VAL A 47 2.78 -3.80 -8.52
C VAL A 47 3.69 -2.83 -7.78
N THR A 48 4.56 -3.34 -6.91
CA THR A 48 5.52 -2.54 -6.15
C THR A 48 6.42 -1.71 -7.08
N ARG A 49 6.99 -2.32 -8.13
CA ARG A 49 7.97 -1.67 -9.01
C ARG A 49 7.34 -0.76 -10.06
N GLU A 50 6.27 -1.22 -10.69
CA GLU A 50 5.73 -0.57 -11.88
C GLU A 50 4.62 0.45 -11.55
N LEU A 51 3.93 0.28 -10.42
CA LEU A 51 2.85 1.17 -10.01
C LEU A 51 3.24 2.01 -8.79
N VAL A 52 3.60 1.36 -7.67
CA VAL A 52 3.78 2.03 -6.37
C VAL A 52 5.03 2.88 -6.32
N ARG A 53 6.17 2.34 -6.77
CA ARG A 53 7.44 3.06 -6.74
C ARG A 53 7.41 4.36 -7.56
N PRO A 54 6.91 4.39 -8.81
CA PRO A 54 6.77 5.64 -9.56
C PRO A 54 5.86 6.66 -8.86
N ALA A 55 4.70 6.22 -8.37
CA ALA A 55 3.78 7.05 -7.62
C ALA A 55 4.43 7.67 -6.37
N LEU A 56 5.17 6.85 -5.61
CA LEU A 56 5.90 7.30 -4.43
C LEU A 56 7.00 8.33 -4.78
N LEU A 57 7.75 8.14 -5.86
CA LEU A 57 8.77 9.10 -6.30
C LEU A 57 8.15 10.46 -6.67
N VAL A 58 7.01 10.45 -7.36
CA VAL A 58 6.26 11.68 -7.65
C VAL A 58 5.75 12.32 -6.37
N ALA A 59 5.16 11.55 -5.47
CA ALA A 59 4.67 12.05 -4.20
C ALA A 59 5.81 12.65 -3.33
N LEU A 60 6.97 11.99 -3.25
CA LEU A 60 8.15 12.50 -2.53
C LEU A 60 8.68 13.81 -3.10
N SER A 61 8.52 14.05 -4.42
CA SER A 61 8.96 15.32 -5.03
C SER A 61 8.05 16.50 -4.70
N ARG A 62 6.84 16.28 -4.25
CA ARG A 62 5.79 17.28 -4.05
C ARG A 62 5.33 17.44 -2.60
N ALA A 63 5.40 16.38 -1.81
CA ALA A 63 4.91 16.40 -0.44
C ALA A 63 5.87 17.12 0.52
N ASP A 64 5.30 17.74 1.55
CA ASP A 64 6.07 18.43 2.60
C ASP A 64 6.69 17.45 3.61
N SER A 65 6.30 16.17 3.57
CA SER A 65 6.80 15.13 4.45
C SER A 65 6.81 13.76 3.80
N VAL A 66 7.71 12.89 4.24
CA VAL A 66 7.75 11.48 3.82
C VAL A 66 6.43 10.78 4.15
N ARG A 67 5.86 11.06 5.34
CA ARG A 67 4.56 10.52 5.71
C ARG A 67 3.46 10.94 4.73
N GLY A 68 3.43 12.22 4.35
CA GLY A 68 2.49 12.71 3.34
C GLY A 68 2.67 12.00 1.99
N ALA A 69 3.92 11.84 1.54
CA ALA A 69 4.21 11.13 0.31
C ALA A 69 3.76 9.66 0.34
N LEU A 70 3.96 8.96 1.45
CA LEU A 70 3.50 7.59 1.63
C LEU A 70 1.97 7.49 1.61
N VAL A 71 1.28 8.41 2.29
CA VAL A 71 -0.19 8.48 2.26
C VAL A 71 -0.69 8.78 0.84
N GLN A 72 -0.05 9.69 0.11
CA GLN A 72 -0.40 9.99 -1.27
C GLN A 72 -0.25 8.76 -2.17
N ALA A 73 0.90 8.09 -2.14
CA ALA A 73 1.14 6.87 -2.91
C ALA A 73 0.15 5.75 -2.55
N TYR A 74 -0.16 5.59 -1.26
CA TYR A 74 -1.16 4.64 -0.79
C TYR A 74 -2.54 4.93 -1.39
N LEU A 75 -2.99 6.19 -1.37
CA LEU A 75 -4.27 6.59 -1.95
C LEU A 75 -4.30 6.37 -3.47
N GLU A 76 -3.21 6.65 -4.18
CA GLU A 76 -3.11 6.43 -5.62
C GLU A 76 -3.32 4.97 -5.98
N ILE A 77 -2.67 4.06 -5.24
CA ILE A 77 -2.83 2.62 -5.49
C ILE A 77 -4.22 2.15 -5.09
N LEU A 78 -4.71 2.54 -3.92
CA LEU A 78 -6.03 2.16 -3.44
C LEU A 78 -7.14 2.63 -4.38
N SER A 79 -6.94 3.75 -5.07
CA SER A 79 -7.90 4.26 -6.06
C SER A 79 -7.93 3.45 -7.36
N GLU A 80 -6.81 2.82 -7.74
CA GLU A 80 -6.65 2.06 -8.99
C GLU A 80 -6.91 0.55 -8.79
N VAL A 81 -6.54 0.04 -7.62
CA VAL A 81 -6.60 -1.40 -7.31
C VAL A 81 -7.45 -1.61 -6.08
N PRO A 82 -8.69 -2.14 -6.21
CA PRO A 82 -9.51 -2.50 -5.06
C PRO A 82 -8.77 -3.46 -4.13
N ASP A 83 -8.79 -3.13 -2.82
CA ASP A 83 -8.06 -3.92 -1.82
C ASP A 83 -8.66 -5.32 -1.68
N LEU A 84 -7.83 -6.34 -1.88
CA LEU A 84 -8.29 -7.73 -1.90
C LEU A 84 -8.68 -8.22 -0.50
N ASP A 85 -8.10 -7.66 0.56
CA ASP A 85 -8.47 -8.01 1.92
C ASP A 85 -9.83 -7.43 2.31
N VAL A 86 -10.16 -6.23 1.83
CA VAL A 86 -11.51 -5.66 1.93
C VAL A 86 -12.48 -6.52 1.14
N ALA A 87 -12.15 -6.86 -0.11
CA ALA A 87 -13.00 -7.71 -0.95
C ALA A 87 -13.31 -9.06 -0.29
N ARG A 88 -12.32 -9.65 0.38
CA ARG A 88 -12.48 -10.94 1.08
C ARG A 88 -13.30 -10.82 2.36
N ARG A 89 -13.14 -9.74 3.14
CA ARG A 89 -13.81 -9.56 4.45
C ARG A 89 -15.19 -8.93 4.35
N ALA A 90 -15.39 -8.01 3.43
CA ALA A 90 -16.61 -7.24 3.30
C ALA A 90 -17.37 -7.48 1.98
N GLY A 91 -16.64 -7.79 0.89
CA GLY A 91 -17.20 -8.01 -0.44
C GLY A 91 -16.51 -7.15 -1.51
N SER A 92 -16.62 -7.59 -2.78
CA SER A 92 -15.98 -6.87 -3.90
C SER A 92 -16.56 -5.47 -4.11
N ARG A 93 -17.86 -5.29 -3.86
CA ARG A 93 -18.54 -4.00 -3.98
C ARG A 93 -17.98 -3.00 -2.95
N GLU A 94 -17.81 -3.43 -1.72
CA GLU A 94 -17.25 -2.63 -0.63
C GLU A 94 -15.79 -2.23 -0.93
N ALA A 95 -15.00 -3.13 -1.50
CA ALA A 95 -13.64 -2.82 -1.93
C ALA A 95 -13.61 -1.75 -3.04
N GLU A 96 -14.51 -1.86 -4.03
CA GLU A 96 -14.68 -0.83 -5.07
C GLU A 96 -15.17 0.51 -4.49
N ASP A 97 -16.07 0.48 -3.49
CA ASP A 97 -16.54 1.69 -2.79
C ASP A 97 -15.37 2.39 -2.08
N VAL A 98 -14.51 1.65 -1.39
CA VAL A 98 -13.31 2.17 -0.75
C VAL A 98 -12.37 2.79 -1.81
N SER A 99 -12.16 2.14 -2.95
CA SER A 99 -11.35 2.68 -4.06
C SER A 99 -11.95 3.98 -4.61
N ARG A 100 -13.27 4.05 -4.79
CA ARG A 100 -13.94 5.29 -5.23
C ARG A 100 -13.79 6.42 -4.22
N MET A 101 -13.84 6.12 -2.92
CA MET A 101 -13.59 7.12 -1.87
C MET A 101 -12.16 7.64 -1.95
N ALA A 102 -11.16 6.77 -2.09
CA ALA A 102 -9.76 7.16 -2.26
C ALA A 102 -9.57 8.04 -3.51
N HIS A 103 -10.20 7.68 -4.64
CA HIS A 103 -10.20 8.50 -5.85
C HIS A 103 -10.82 9.89 -5.63
N GLY A 104 -11.91 9.98 -4.85
CA GLY A 104 -12.53 11.25 -4.45
C GLY A 104 -11.58 12.15 -3.66
N VAL A 105 -10.81 11.57 -2.73
CA VAL A 105 -9.76 12.27 -1.96
C VAL A 105 -8.67 12.81 -2.87
N LEU A 106 -8.19 12.01 -3.83
CA LEU A 106 -7.20 12.44 -4.82
C LEU A 106 -7.70 13.58 -5.70
N LYS A 107 -8.96 13.51 -6.16
CA LYS A 107 -9.60 14.61 -6.92
C LYS A 107 -9.72 15.90 -6.11
N ALA A 108 -9.85 15.80 -4.79
CA ALA A 108 -9.84 16.96 -3.90
C ALA A 108 -8.44 17.55 -3.66
N GLY A 109 -7.39 16.92 -4.22
CA GLY A 109 -5.98 17.33 -4.14
C GLY A 109 -5.12 16.48 -3.23
N GLY A 110 -5.63 15.36 -2.70
CA GLY A 110 -4.87 14.42 -1.85
C GLY A 110 -4.22 15.11 -0.67
N VAL A 111 -2.98 14.74 -0.36
CA VAL A 111 -2.22 15.35 0.75
C VAL A 111 -1.68 16.76 0.43
N HIS A 112 -1.83 17.22 -0.83
CA HIS A 112 -1.27 18.50 -1.30
C HIS A 112 -2.23 19.68 -1.17
N SER A 113 -3.44 19.46 -0.66
CA SER A 113 -4.44 20.51 -0.47
C SER A 113 -5.17 20.36 0.86
N ARG A 114 -5.67 21.49 1.41
CA ARG A 114 -6.48 21.48 2.62
C ARG A 114 -7.72 20.58 2.45
N ARG A 115 -8.43 20.73 1.34
CA ARG A 115 -9.62 19.94 1.04
C ARG A 115 -9.32 18.45 0.91
N GLY A 116 -8.17 18.11 0.31
CA GLY A 116 -7.72 16.73 0.22
C GLY A 116 -7.36 16.14 1.60
N LEU A 117 -6.70 16.91 2.48
CA LEU A 117 -6.41 16.47 3.86
C LEU A 117 -7.68 16.26 4.69
N GLU A 118 -8.69 17.12 4.52
CA GLU A 118 -10.02 16.90 5.11
C GLU A 118 -10.65 15.61 4.57
N GLY A 119 -10.48 15.34 3.27
CA GLY A 119 -10.91 14.08 2.64
C GLY A 119 -10.19 12.85 3.20
N VAL A 120 -8.88 12.94 3.43
CA VAL A 120 -8.09 11.86 4.08
C VAL A 120 -8.64 11.56 5.47
N ALA A 121 -8.87 12.60 6.28
CA ALA A 121 -9.41 12.44 7.63
C ALA A 121 -10.81 11.81 7.63
N ASN A 122 -11.67 12.21 6.70
CA ASN A 122 -13.00 11.65 6.54
C ASN A 122 -12.95 10.17 6.11
N LEU A 123 -12.08 9.83 5.14
CA LEU A 123 -11.87 8.46 4.71
C LEU A 123 -11.37 7.58 5.86
N ASP A 124 -10.35 8.02 6.60
CA ASP A 124 -9.85 7.31 7.78
C ASP A 124 -10.96 7.09 8.83
N GLY A 125 -11.78 8.12 9.07
CA GLY A 125 -12.94 8.02 9.96
C GLY A 125 -13.93 6.92 9.51
N ILE A 126 -14.28 6.88 8.22
CA ILE A 126 -15.19 5.87 7.66
C ILE A 126 -14.58 4.47 7.80
N LEU A 127 -13.32 4.28 7.42
CA LEU A 127 -12.65 2.98 7.48
C LEU A 127 -12.55 2.44 8.91
N ARG A 128 -12.46 3.31 9.91
CA ARG A 128 -12.43 2.93 11.34
C ARG A 128 -13.78 2.50 11.89
N THR A 129 -14.89 2.84 11.24
CA THR A 129 -16.24 2.44 11.71
C THR A 129 -16.50 0.95 11.51
N ASP A 130 -15.86 0.33 10.52
CA ASP A 130 -15.96 -1.10 10.25
C ASP A 130 -14.57 -1.69 9.94
N PRO A 131 -14.00 -2.49 10.84
CA PRO A 131 -12.67 -3.11 10.63
C PRO A 131 -12.55 -3.94 9.35
N ARG A 132 -13.66 -4.42 8.79
CA ARG A 132 -13.67 -5.18 7.53
C ARG A 132 -13.28 -4.32 6.34
N LEU A 133 -13.46 -3.00 6.44
CA LEU A 133 -13.13 -2.02 5.38
C LEU A 133 -11.67 -1.57 5.41
N THR A 134 -10.85 -2.02 6.37
CA THR A 134 -9.44 -1.62 6.46
C THR A 134 -8.64 -2.21 5.28
N PRO A 135 -8.04 -1.37 4.40
CA PRO A 135 -7.32 -1.85 3.21
C PRO A 135 -5.91 -2.33 3.58
N SER A 136 -5.79 -3.56 4.04
CA SER A 136 -4.52 -4.13 4.51
C SER A 136 -3.68 -4.76 3.40
N ALA A 137 -4.26 -5.11 2.25
CA ALA A 137 -3.51 -5.62 1.10
C ALA A 137 -2.75 -4.53 0.31
N THR A 138 -3.15 -3.26 0.47
CA THR A 138 -2.52 -2.11 -0.18
C THR A 138 -1.24 -1.65 0.54
N GLU A 139 -1.10 -1.91 1.83
CA GLU A 139 0.02 -1.43 2.65
C GLU A 139 1.38 -2.08 2.29
N PRO A 140 1.51 -3.42 2.16
CA PRO A 140 2.79 -4.06 1.89
C PRO A 140 3.51 -3.57 0.62
N PRO A 141 2.85 -3.38 -0.53
CA PRO A 141 3.49 -2.81 -1.72
C PRO A 141 4.03 -1.39 -1.50
N VAL A 142 3.35 -0.55 -0.69
CA VAL A 142 3.82 0.80 -0.36
C VAL A 142 5.09 0.75 0.49
N ILE A 143 5.13 -0.13 1.49
CA ILE A 143 6.31 -0.33 2.33
C ILE A 143 7.48 -0.87 1.48
N ALA A 144 7.22 -1.85 0.61
CA ALA A 144 8.24 -2.41 -0.27
C ALA A 144 8.78 -1.36 -1.26
N ALA A 145 7.93 -0.49 -1.80
CA ALA A 145 8.36 0.60 -2.67
C ALA A 145 9.22 1.64 -1.92
N ALA A 146 8.85 1.97 -0.68
CA ALA A 146 9.67 2.85 0.17
C ALA A 146 11.05 2.25 0.45
N PHE A 147 11.12 0.95 0.71
CA PHE A 147 12.37 0.23 0.88
C PHE A 147 13.23 0.26 -0.39
N LEU A 148 12.63 0.00 -1.57
CA LEU A 148 13.32 0.08 -2.86
C LEU A 148 13.89 1.48 -3.12
N VAL A 149 13.11 2.54 -2.87
CA VAL A 149 13.57 3.92 -3.00
C VAL A 149 14.75 4.20 -2.05
N GLY A 150 14.69 3.69 -0.81
CA GLY A 150 15.79 3.79 0.14
C GLY A 150 17.07 3.07 -0.32
N LEU A 151 16.93 1.90 -0.95
CA LEU A 151 18.07 1.15 -1.51
C LEU A 151 18.69 1.86 -2.73
N GLU A 152 17.87 2.38 -3.64
CA GLU A 152 18.33 3.01 -4.88
C GLU A 152 18.99 4.37 -4.67
N TYR A 153 18.45 5.17 -3.77
CA TYR A 153 18.86 6.57 -3.57
C TYR A 153 19.58 6.81 -2.22
N GLY A 154 19.77 5.76 -1.44
CA GLY A 154 20.36 5.81 -0.10
C GLY A 154 19.35 6.17 1.00
N PRO A 155 19.65 5.85 2.27
CA PRO A 155 18.72 6.05 3.41
C PRO A 155 18.34 7.52 3.64
N GLY A 156 19.20 8.48 3.22
CA GLY A 156 18.91 9.90 3.27
C GLY A 156 17.91 10.38 2.22
N SER A 157 17.61 9.58 1.20
CA SER A 157 16.72 9.99 0.11
C SER A 157 15.28 10.20 0.56
N LEU A 158 14.84 9.44 1.55
CA LEU A 158 13.53 9.60 2.19
C LEU A 158 13.52 10.80 3.17
N SER A 159 14.67 11.22 3.70
CA SER A 159 14.78 12.35 4.63
C SER A 159 15.28 13.64 3.98
N ASN A 160 16.19 13.60 3.00
CA ASN A 160 16.82 14.77 2.37
C ASN A 160 15.97 15.43 1.27
N ARG A 161 14.87 14.82 0.83
CA ARG A 161 13.89 15.48 -0.03
C ARG A 161 12.85 16.28 0.74
N LEU A 162 12.87 16.20 2.07
CA LEU A 162 12.20 17.18 2.92
C LEU A 162 12.96 18.50 2.75
N ARG A 163 12.38 19.45 2.02
CA ARG A 163 12.85 20.85 2.06
C ARG A 163 12.90 21.21 3.55
N PRO A 164 14.05 21.68 4.06
CA PRO A 164 14.04 22.27 5.41
C PRO A 164 12.98 23.35 5.39
N ALA A 165 12.09 23.34 6.36
CA ALA A 165 11.13 24.40 6.54
C ALA A 165 11.93 25.72 6.57
N THR A 166 11.83 26.48 5.49
CA THR A 166 12.53 27.73 5.35
C THR A 166 11.99 28.67 6.41
N GLY A 167 12.81 28.95 7.43
CA GLY A 167 12.71 30.18 8.18
C GLY A 167 11.70 30.21 9.31
N TYR A 168 11.95 29.47 10.39
CA TYR A 168 11.63 30.05 11.70
C TYR A 168 12.80 30.98 12.05
N ASN A 169 12.70 32.21 11.56
CA ASN A 169 13.58 33.30 11.98
C ASN A 169 13.31 33.57 13.47
N ARG A 170 14.18 33.07 14.36
CA ARG A 170 14.24 33.57 15.73
C ARG A 170 14.78 34.99 15.67
N GLY A 171 13.86 35.95 15.50
CA GLY A 171 14.13 37.34 15.78
C GLY A 171 14.58 37.48 17.24
N ARG A 172 15.62 38.21 17.38
CA ARG A 172 16.24 38.65 18.64
C ARG A 172 15.22 39.40 19.55
#